data_703cb2db468c603f4c8dc2b891f7b5a2
#
_entry.id   703cb2db468c603f4c8dc2b891f7b5a2
#
_cell.length_a   1.000
_cell.length_b   1.000
_cell.length_c   1.000
_cell.angle_alpha   90.00
_cell.angle_beta   90.00
_cell.angle_gamma   90.00
#
_symmetry.space_group_name_H-M   'P 1'
#
loop_
_entity.id
_entity.type
_entity.pdbx_description
1 polymer ?
#
loop_
_entity_poly.entity_id
_entity_poly.type
_entity_poly.pdbx_seq_one_letter_code
_entity_poly.pdbx_strand_id
1 'polypeptide(L)'
;VLVIKKSVNKTIKKNIGRIFRMHNIIEYKSPEDYLSIDDFYKCYGYVCFYKSDGNKQNEINISEITLTLVSSGFPRNLVKHLKQVRGWKVEKIERGIYYVSGNIFPIQIINTKKLSKEKNLWLKSLNLHLESKDMVNSLIQEYDEHKDEKLYNSAMDIIVKNNIRIFKEVNENM
;
A
#
# COMPACT_ATOMS: atom_id res chain seq x y z
N VAL A 1 -9.74 -4.90 3.10
CA VAL A 1 -9.76 -4.58 1.65
C VAL A 1 -10.39 -3.22 1.44
N LEU A 2 -9.75 -2.36 0.67
CA LEU A 2 -10.22 -1.05 0.23
C LEU A 2 -10.39 -1.06 -1.29
N VAL A 3 -11.47 -0.48 -1.80
CA VAL A 3 -11.68 -0.29 -3.24
C VAL A 3 -11.65 1.22 -3.55
N ILE A 4 -10.72 1.62 -4.42
CA ILE A 4 -10.61 3.00 -4.91
C ILE A 4 -11.03 3.04 -6.39
N LYS A 5 -12.10 3.78 -6.68
CA LYS A 5 -12.48 4.10 -8.07
C LYS A 5 -11.77 5.37 -8.54
N LYS A 6 -11.12 5.31 -9.68
CA LYS A 6 -10.41 6.44 -10.30
C LYS A 6 -11.20 6.92 -11.52
N SER A 7 -11.43 8.22 -11.64
CA SER A 7 -11.99 8.77 -12.87
C SER A 7 -11.00 8.67 -14.04
N VAL A 8 -11.51 8.49 -15.25
CA VAL A 8 -10.71 8.25 -16.48
C VAL A 8 -9.61 9.30 -16.66
N ASN A 9 -9.93 10.56 -16.44
CA ASN A 9 -9.04 11.70 -16.72
C ASN A 9 -8.07 12.04 -15.57
N LYS A 10 -8.11 11.30 -14.44
CA LYS A 10 -7.26 11.59 -13.29
C LYS A 10 -5.94 10.83 -13.36
N THR A 11 -4.84 11.54 -13.50
CA THR A 11 -3.50 10.98 -13.38
C THR A 11 -3.05 11.03 -11.91
N ILE A 12 -2.58 9.90 -11.37
CA ILE A 12 -2.02 9.83 -10.02
C ILE A 12 -0.50 10.06 -10.10
N LYS A 13 -0.05 11.16 -9.50
CA LYS A 13 1.38 11.54 -9.49
C LYS A 13 2.22 10.69 -8.53
N LYS A 14 1.63 10.22 -7.42
CA LYS A 14 2.31 9.36 -6.43
C LYS A 14 2.77 8.06 -7.09
N ASN A 15 4.03 7.68 -6.85
CA ASN A 15 4.64 6.50 -7.46
C ASN A 15 3.90 5.19 -7.11
N ILE A 16 3.37 5.05 -5.89
CA ILE A 16 2.55 3.91 -5.46
C ILE A 16 1.21 3.80 -6.20
N GLY A 17 0.74 4.86 -6.82
CA GLY A 17 -0.52 4.90 -7.58
C GLY A 17 -0.35 4.84 -9.09
N ARG A 18 0.88 4.75 -9.62
CA ARG A 18 1.12 4.70 -11.08
C ARG A 18 0.49 3.51 -11.77
N ILE A 19 0.35 2.38 -11.09
CA ILE A 19 -0.28 1.17 -11.60
C ILE A 19 -1.80 1.29 -11.67
N PHE A 20 -2.40 2.25 -10.96
CA PHE A 20 -3.84 2.35 -10.76
C PHE A 20 -4.59 2.55 -12.07
N ARG A 21 -5.67 1.78 -12.22
CA ARG A 21 -6.65 1.83 -13.30
C ARG A 21 -7.99 2.35 -12.76
N MET A 22 -9.09 2.05 -13.45
CA MET A 22 -10.43 2.51 -13.04
C MET A 22 -10.83 2.01 -11.66
N HIS A 23 -10.50 0.75 -11.34
CA HIS A 23 -10.86 0.06 -10.10
C HIS A 23 -9.61 -0.49 -9.42
N ASN A 24 -9.35 -0.07 -8.20
CA ASN A 24 -8.11 -0.43 -7.51
C ASN A 24 -8.44 -1.08 -6.18
N ILE A 25 -8.18 -2.36 -6.08
CA ILE A 25 -8.38 -3.16 -4.87
C ILE A 25 -7.07 -3.15 -4.10
N ILE A 26 -7.14 -2.73 -2.84
CA ILE A 26 -5.97 -2.59 -1.97
C ILE A 26 -6.18 -3.41 -0.71
N GLU A 27 -5.26 -4.30 -0.42
CA GLU A 27 -5.14 -4.98 0.86
C GLU A 27 -3.94 -4.42 1.61
N TYR A 28 -4.18 -3.95 2.82
CA TYR A 28 -3.15 -3.51 3.75
C TYR A 28 -3.06 -4.50 4.90
N LYS A 29 -1.86 -5.01 5.15
CA LYS A 29 -1.51 -5.80 6.31
C LYS A 29 -0.88 -4.91 7.38
N SER A 30 -1.37 -5.03 8.60
CA SER A 30 -0.78 -4.31 9.74
C SER A 30 0.71 -4.66 9.88
N PRO A 31 1.51 -3.82 10.54
CA PRO A 31 2.94 -4.06 10.68
C PRO A 31 3.31 -5.38 11.36
N GLU A 32 2.41 -5.94 12.17
CA GLU A 32 2.57 -7.23 12.88
C GLU A 32 2.15 -8.42 12.02
N ASP A 33 1.34 -8.18 10.99
CA ASP A 33 0.82 -9.23 10.12
C ASP A 33 1.78 -9.52 8.97
N TYR A 34 1.86 -10.79 8.63
CA TYR A 34 2.59 -11.24 7.45
C TYR A 34 1.63 -11.43 6.27
N LEU A 35 2.05 -10.99 5.08
CA LEU A 35 1.30 -11.23 3.85
C LEU A 35 1.57 -12.65 3.35
N SER A 36 0.62 -13.56 3.59
CA SER A 36 0.71 -14.97 3.24
C SER A 36 0.27 -15.28 1.81
N ILE A 37 0.50 -16.53 1.37
CA ILE A 37 -0.03 -17.06 0.10
C ILE A 37 -1.56 -17.08 0.14
N ASP A 38 -2.16 -17.46 1.27
CA ASP A 38 -3.62 -17.55 1.42
C ASP A 38 -4.27 -16.15 1.40
N ASP A 39 -3.61 -15.15 2.01
CA ASP A 39 -4.06 -13.76 1.89
C ASP A 39 -4.08 -13.28 0.44
N PHE A 40 -3.05 -13.65 -0.34
CA PHE A 40 -3.03 -13.35 -1.76
C PHE A 40 -4.22 -13.97 -2.49
N TYR A 41 -4.48 -15.26 -2.29
CA TYR A 41 -5.62 -15.93 -2.95
C TYR A 41 -6.96 -15.37 -2.50
N LYS A 42 -7.11 -14.99 -1.24
CA LYS A 42 -8.28 -14.30 -0.73
C LYS A 42 -8.51 -12.96 -1.45
N CYS A 43 -7.46 -12.16 -1.58
CA CYS A 43 -7.53 -10.88 -2.30
C CYS A 43 -7.79 -11.07 -3.80
N TYR A 44 -7.19 -12.10 -4.39
CA TYR A 44 -7.44 -12.49 -5.78
C TYR A 44 -8.92 -12.87 -5.99
N GLY A 45 -9.49 -13.61 -5.06
CA GLY A 45 -10.93 -13.92 -5.02
C GLY A 45 -11.78 -12.65 -4.95
N TYR A 46 -11.41 -11.67 -4.14
CA TYR A 46 -12.12 -10.38 -4.09
C TYR A 46 -12.08 -9.62 -5.43
N VAL A 47 -10.98 -9.68 -6.17
CA VAL A 47 -10.92 -9.11 -7.53
C VAL A 47 -11.92 -9.82 -8.45
N CYS A 48 -12.00 -11.14 -8.38
CA CYS A 48 -12.94 -11.93 -9.20
C CYS A 48 -14.40 -11.62 -8.84
N PHE A 49 -14.73 -11.56 -7.56
CA PHE A 49 -16.06 -11.17 -7.09
C PHE A 49 -16.40 -9.73 -7.53
N TYR A 50 -15.51 -8.78 -7.30
CA TYR A 50 -15.72 -7.40 -7.69
C TYR A 50 -15.94 -7.24 -9.19
N LYS A 51 -15.18 -7.97 -10.02
CA LYS A 51 -15.35 -7.98 -11.47
C LYS A 51 -16.74 -8.47 -11.89
N SER A 52 -17.31 -9.44 -11.16
CA SER A 52 -18.62 -10.03 -11.45
C SER A 52 -19.81 -9.30 -10.83
N ASP A 53 -19.56 -8.30 -9.98
CA ASP A 53 -20.58 -7.54 -9.23
C ASP A 53 -21.13 -6.34 -10.04
N GLY A 54 -21.22 -6.45 -11.37
CA GLY A 54 -21.85 -5.47 -12.24
C GLY A 54 -23.31 -5.76 -12.47
N ASN A 55 -24.11 -4.70 -12.75
CA ASN A 55 -25.53 -4.83 -13.08
C ASN A 55 -25.76 -5.43 -14.48
N LYS A 56 -24.74 -5.35 -15.34
CA LYS A 56 -24.77 -5.91 -16.71
C LYS A 56 -23.59 -6.85 -16.91
N GLN A 57 -23.78 -7.82 -17.80
CA GLN A 57 -22.72 -8.74 -18.17
C GLN A 57 -21.48 -7.98 -18.67
N ASN A 58 -20.35 -8.26 -18.05
CA ASN A 58 -19.04 -7.68 -18.38
C ASN A 58 -18.95 -6.16 -18.24
N GLU A 59 -19.76 -5.54 -17.39
CA GLU A 59 -19.76 -4.09 -17.11
C GLU A 59 -18.40 -3.60 -16.61
N ILE A 60 -17.77 -4.37 -15.71
CA ILE A 60 -16.42 -4.10 -15.22
C ILE A 60 -15.42 -4.93 -16.03
N ASN A 61 -14.58 -4.29 -16.82
CA ASN A 61 -13.56 -4.99 -17.57
C ASN A 61 -12.41 -5.39 -16.64
N ILE A 62 -12.00 -6.66 -16.69
CA ILE A 62 -10.89 -7.16 -15.85
C ILE A 62 -9.59 -6.39 -16.08
N SER A 63 -9.36 -5.91 -17.29
CA SER A 63 -8.19 -5.09 -17.61
C SER A 63 -8.19 -3.72 -16.94
N GLU A 64 -9.31 -3.26 -16.39
CA GLU A 64 -9.47 -1.99 -15.68
C GLU A 64 -9.33 -2.13 -14.15
N ILE A 65 -9.07 -3.34 -13.67
CA ILE A 65 -8.86 -3.61 -12.25
C ILE A 65 -7.37 -3.72 -11.95
N THR A 66 -6.95 -3.26 -10.77
CA THR A 66 -5.62 -3.52 -10.20
C THR A 66 -5.74 -4.10 -8.80
N LEU A 67 -4.77 -4.91 -8.40
CA LEU A 67 -4.61 -5.40 -7.04
C LEU A 67 -3.32 -4.86 -6.45
N THR A 68 -3.40 -4.17 -5.31
CA THR A 68 -2.24 -3.71 -4.55
C THR A 68 -2.21 -4.39 -3.19
N LEU A 69 -1.13 -5.08 -2.90
CA LEU A 69 -0.86 -5.75 -1.64
C LEU A 69 0.18 -4.94 -0.87
N VAL A 70 -0.17 -4.44 0.30
CA VAL A 70 0.68 -3.58 1.13
C VAL A 70 1.04 -4.31 2.42
N SER A 71 2.33 -4.41 2.73
CA SER A 71 2.83 -5.00 3.97
C SER A 71 4.13 -4.33 4.44
N SER A 72 4.43 -4.42 5.74
CA SER A 72 5.65 -3.87 6.32
C SER A 72 6.91 -4.61 5.89
N GLY A 73 6.81 -5.92 5.66
CA GLY A 73 7.89 -6.79 5.21
C GLY A 73 7.74 -7.22 3.75
N PHE A 74 8.84 -7.67 3.14
CA PHE A 74 8.80 -8.28 1.81
C PHE A 74 8.28 -9.72 1.90
N PRO A 75 7.17 -10.09 1.23
CA PRO A 75 6.52 -11.39 1.39
C PRO A 75 7.25 -12.47 0.57
N ARG A 76 8.39 -12.95 1.07
CA ARG A 76 9.30 -13.87 0.36
C ARG A 76 8.62 -15.15 -0.10
N ASN A 77 7.80 -15.76 0.77
CA ASN A 77 7.11 -17.03 0.46
C ASN A 77 6.06 -16.82 -0.64
N LEU A 78 5.29 -15.73 -0.58
CA LEU A 78 4.36 -15.37 -1.63
C LEU A 78 5.08 -15.13 -2.96
N VAL A 79 6.14 -14.33 -2.96
CA VAL A 79 6.91 -14.05 -4.18
C VAL A 79 7.51 -15.32 -4.78
N LYS A 80 8.03 -16.23 -3.94
CA LYS A 80 8.50 -17.56 -4.38
C LYS A 80 7.37 -18.35 -5.03
N HIS A 81 6.20 -18.40 -4.40
CA HIS A 81 5.02 -19.08 -4.92
C HIS A 81 4.59 -18.50 -6.28
N LEU A 82 4.48 -17.16 -6.40
CA LEU A 82 4.11 -16.51 -7.66
C LEU A 82 5.07 -16.87 -8.80
N LYS A 83 6.38 -16.92 -8.52
CA LYS A 83 7.39 -17.27 -9.51
C LYS A 83 7.41 -18.77 -9.87
N GLN A 84 7.40 -19.64 -8.87
CA GLN A 84 7.64 -21.07 -9.08
C GLN A 84 6.37 -21.86 -9.41
N VAL A 85 5.22 -21.50 -8.80
CA VAL A 85 3.96 -22.21 -8.99
C VAL A 85 3.10 -21.56 -10.07
N ARG A 86 3.07 -20.22 -10.11
CA ARG A 86 2.25 -19.48 -11.10
C ARG A 86 3.03 -19.14 -12.37
N GLY A 87 4.35 -19.25 -12.38
CA GLY A 87 5.20 -18.87 -13.51
C GLY A 87 5.22 -17.36 -13.78
N TRP A 88 4.80 -16.52 -12.80
CA TRP A 88 4.72 -15.07 -12.97
C TRP A 88 6.06 -14.40 -12.69
N LYS A 89 6.26 -13.22 -13.30
CA LYS A 89 7.44 -12.40 -13.02
C LYS A 89 7.13 -11.41 -11.90
N VAL A 90 8.08 -11.22 -11.00
CA VAL A 90 8.02 -10.20 -9.95
C VAL A 90 9.24 -9.33 -10.11
N GLU A 91 9.03 -8.07 -10.49
CA GLU A 91 10.07 -7.10 -10.83
C GLU A 91 10.04 -5.92 -9.86
N LYS A 92 11.22 -5.50 -9.39
CA LYS A 92 11.36 -4.30 -8.58
C LYS A 92 11.34 -3.08 -9.50
N ILE A 93 10.35 -2.21 -9.32
CA ILE A 93 10.16 -0.99 -10.11
C ILE A 93 10.87 0.20 -9.45
N GLU A 94 10.63 0.36 -8.13
CA GLU A 94 11.30 1.36 -7.29
C GLU A 94 11.60 0.76 -5.91
N ARG A 95 12.27 1.51 -5.07
CA ARG A 95 12.52 1.10 -3.68
C ARG A 95 11.20 0.82 -2.96
N GLY A 96 10.98 -0.43 -2.54
CA GLY A 96 9.77 -0.88 -1.86
C GLY A 96 8.56 -1.16 -2.76
N ILE A 97 8.66 -0.99 -4.08
CA ILE A 97 7.56 -1.19 -5.04
C ILE A 97 7.94 -2.28 -6.03
N TYR A 98 7.07 -3.28 -6.18
CA TYR A 98 7.26 -4.42 -7.07
C TYR A 98 6.00 -4.63 -7.90
N TYR A 99 6.15 -4.91 -9.19
CA TYR A 99 5.07 -5.29 -10.07
C TYR A 99 5.12 -6.78 -10.37
N VAL A 100 3.93 -7.38 -10.46
CA VAL A 100 3.76 -8.77 -10.84
C VAL A 100 3.10 -8.83 -12.20
N SER A 101 3.77 -9.44 -13.17
CA SER A 101 3.30 -9.64 -14.55
C SER A 101 3.13 -11.11 -14.87
N GLY A 102 2.32 -11.40 -15.91
CA GLY A 102 1.92 -12.76 -16.29
C GLY A 102 0.50 -13.12 -15.83
N ASN A 103 -0.21 -12.17 -15.19
CA ASN A 103 -1.60 -12.30 -14.78
C ASN A 103 -2.54 -11.51 -15.69
N ILE A 104 -3.86 -11.78 -15.58
CA ILE A 104 -4.92 -11.12 -16.38
C ILE A 104 -5.20 -9.68 -15.96
N PHE A 105 -4.75 -9.25 -14.79
CA PHE A 105 -4.80 -7.87 -14.30
C PHE A 105 -3.50 -7.49 -13.59
N PRO A 106 -3.14 -6.20 -13.55
CA PRO A 106 -1.91 -5.75 -12.89
C PRO A 106 -1.97 -5.96 -11.37
N ILE A 107 -0.86 -6.45 -10.82
CA ILE A 107 -0.68 -6.63 -9.38
C ILE A 107 0.56 -5.86 -8.92
N GLN A 108 0.44 -5.19 -7.79
CA GLN A 108 1.53 -4.48 -7.12
C GLN A 108 1.74 -5.03 -5.71
N ILE A 109 2.99 -5.18 -5.31
CA ILE A 109 3.39 -5.47 -3.93
C ILE A 109 4.16 -4.26 -3.42
N ILE A 110 3.75 -3.72 -2.28
CA ILE A 110 4.41 -2.60 -1.60
C ILE A 110 5.00 -3.10 -0.28
N ASN A 111 6.31 -2.95 -0.12
CA ASN A 111 7.01 -3.11 1.15
C ASN A 111 7.23 -1.73 1.79
N THR A 112 6.39 -1.37 2.78
CA THR A 112 6.37 -0.03 3.35
C THR A 112 7.68 0.37 4.01
N LYS A 113 8.37 -0.55 4.70
CA LYS A 113 9.69 -0.30 5.31
C LYS A 113 10.75 0.11 4.30
N LYS A 114 10.63 -0.34 3.04
CA LYS A 114 11.60 -0.04 1.98
C LYS A 114 11.21 1.14 1.09
N LEU A 115 10.04 1.74 1.29
CA LEU A 115 9.65 2.95 0.56
C LEU A 115 10.63 4.10 0.82
N SER A 116 10.78 5.01 -0.15
CA SER A 116 11.52 6.24 0.08
C SER A 116 10.69 7.19 0.96
N LYS A 117 11.35 7.87 1.91
CA LYS A 117 10.75 8.85 2.81
C LYS A 117 10.22 10.04 2.00
N GLU A 118 10.99 10.54 1.07
CA GLU A 118 10.69 11.74 0.28
C GLU A 118 9.40 11.61 -0.53
N LYS A 119 9.09 10.40 -0.99
CA LYS A 119 7.91 10.16 -1.83
C LYS A 119 6.71 9.61 -1.06
N ASN A 120 6.92 8.91 0.06
CA ASN A 120 5.90 8.11 0.70
C ASN A 120 5.98 8.17 2.25
N LEU A 121 6.25 9.35 2.81
CA LEU A 121 6.45 9.53 4.25
C LEU A 121 5.34 8.87 5.09
N TRP A 122 4.08 9.20 4.83
CA TRP A 122 2.93 8.70 5.59
C TRP A 122 2.80 7.17 5.53
N LEU A 123 2.80 6.58 4.32
CA LEU A 123 2.67 5.13 4.19
C LEU A 123 3.87 4.38 4.79
N LYS A 124 5.08 4.93 4.65
CA LYS A 124 6.28 4.41 5.27
C LYS A 124 6.21 4.46 6.79
N SER A 125 5.58 5.48 7.35
CA SER A 125 5.48 5.70 8.80
C SER A 125 4.36 4.92 9.48
N LEU A 126 3.43 4.33 8.74
CA LEU A 126 2.47 3.36 9.25
C LEU A 126 3.17 2.04 9.61
N ASN A 127 4.14 2.10 10.51
CA ASN A 127 4.93 0.99 11.04
C ASN A 127 5.05 1.11 12.57
N LEU A 128 5.41 0.00 13.25
CA LEU A 128 5.55 -0.08 14.71
C LEU A 128 6.83 0.59 15.24
N HIS A 129 7.82 0.76 14.40
CA HIS A 129 9.13 1.32 14.79
C HIS A 129 9.57 2.32 13.74
N LEU A 130 9.44 3.60 14.06
CA LEU A 130 10.03 4.67 13.26
C LEU A 130 11.55 4.64 13.43
N GLU A 131 12.25 4.74 12.29
CA GLU A 131 13.69 4.48 12.23
C GLU A 131 14.55 5.64 12.78
N SER A 132 14.00 6.86 12.87
CA SER A 132 14.78 8.03 13.29
C SER A 132 13.91 9.21 13.76
N LYS A 133 14.50 10.07 14.62
CA LYS A 133 13.93 11.37 15.02
C LYS A 133 13.68 12.29 13.81
N ASP A 134 14.55 12.24 12.80
CA ASP A 134 14.38 12.98 11.54
C ASP A 134 13.07 12.60 10.79
N MET A 135 12.67 11.33 10.85
CA MET A 135 11.38 10.91 10.28
C MET A 135 10.20 11.49 11.07
N VAL A 136 10.28 11.51 12.40
CA VAL A 136 9.26 12.12 13.27
C VAL A 136 9.14 13.61 13.00
N ASN A 137 10.26 14.34 12.93
CA ASN A 137 10.26 15.77 12.62
C ASN A 137 9.62 16.07 11.26
N SER A 138 9.95 15.26 10.24
CA SER A 138 9.32 15.42 8.92
C SER A 138 7.82 15.14 8.92
N LEU A 139 7.37 14.17 9.73
CA LEU A 139 5.93 13.89 9.91
C LEU A 139 5.21 15.04 10.60
N ILE A 140 5.78 15.60 11.66
CA ILE A 140 5.21 16.75 12.37
C ILE A 140 5.09 17.94 11.42
N GLN A 141 6.16 18.25 10.68
CA GLN A 141 6.14 19.36 9.72
C GLN A 141 5.07 19.17 8.64
N GLU A 142 4.99 17.99 8.01
CA GLU A 142 3.98 17.74 6.96
C GLU A 142 2.56 17.68 7.56
N TYR A 143 2.42 17.21 8.82
CA TYR A 143 1.15 17.20 9.53
C TYR A 143 0.62 18.61 9.80
N ASP A 144 1.46 19.56 10.19
CA ASP A 144 1.05 20.95 10.44
C ASP A 144 0.42 21.62 9.22
N GLU A 145 0.84 21.21 8.01
CA GLU A 145 0.26 21.67 6.75
C GLU A 145 -1.13 21.07 6.45
N HIS A 146 -1.48 19.93 7.10
CA HIS A 146 -2.68 19.13 6.84
C HIS A 146 -3.55 18.87 8.07
N LYS A 147 -3.31 19.57 9.18
CA LYS A 147 -3.99 19.33 10.48
C LYS A 147 -5.52 19.47 10.45
N ASP A 148 -6.06 20.18 9.48
CA ASP A 148 -7.51 20.34 9.30
C ASP A 148 -8.13 19.18 8.50
N GLU A 149 -7.33 18.27 7.97
CA GLU A 149 -7.79 17.14 7.18
C GLU A 149 -7.95 15.87 8.04
N LYS A 150 -9.19 15.37 8.16
CA LYS A 150 -9.54 14.20 9.00
C LYS A 150 -8.69 12.96 8.73
N LEU A 151 -8.31 12.72 7.46
CA LEU A 151 -7.50 11.56 7.10
C LEU A 151 -6.09 11.64 7.69
N TYR A 152 -5.47 12.83 7.62
CA TYR A 152 -4.14 13.06 8.19
C TYR A 152 -4.16 12.98 9.72
N ASN A 153 -5.20 13.50 10.38
CA ASN A 153 -5.40 13.35 11.82
C ASN A 153 -5.48 11.87 12.22
N SER A 154 -6.32 11.10 11.55
CA SER A 154 -6.45 9.66 11.84
C SER A 154 -5.15 8.88 11.60
N ALA A 155 -4.42 9.22 10.54
CA ALA A 155 -3.13 8.59 10.25
C ALA A 155 -2.08 8.96 11.31
N MET A 156 -2.02 10.23 11.72
CA MET A 156 -1.09 10.71 12.74
C MET A 156 -1.36 10.06 14.10
N ASP A 157 -2.63 9.95 14.51
CA ASP A 157 -3.03 9.28 15.75
C ASP A 157 -2.53 7.83 15.79
N ILE A 158 -2.69 7.09 14.69
CA ILE A 158 -2.22 5.70 14.59
C ILE A 158 -0.68 5.65 14.67
N ILE A 159 0.00 6.53 13.95
CA ILE A 159 1.47 6.58 13.92
C ILE A 159 2.01 6.92 15.31
N VAL A 160 1.48 7.94 15.97
CA VAL A 160 1.90 8.37 17.32
C VAL A 160 1.64 7.25 18.33
N LYS A 161 0.45 6.64 18.32
CA LYS A 161 0.07 5.55 19.22
C LYS A 161 1.04 4.37 19.13
N ASN A 162 1.43 4.02 17.92
CA ASN A 162 2.34 2.89 17.68
C ASN A 162 3.82 3.23 17.93
N ASN A 163 4.17 4.52 18.06
CA ASN A 163 5.55 5.00 18.16
C ASN A 163 5.75 6.02 19.30
N ILE A 164 4.93 5.94 20.34
CA ILE A 164 4.86 6.95 21.42
C ILE A 164 6.21 7.30 22.03
N ARG A 165 7.09 6.32 22.15
CA ARG A 165 8.42 6.52 22.75
C ARG A 165 9.28 7.50 21.97
N ILE A 166 9.40 7.31 20.65
CA ILE A 166 10.24 8.19 19.83
C ILE A 166 9.63 9.61 19.71
N PHE A 167 8.30 9.73 19.72
CA PHE A 167 7.65 11.05 19.74
C PHE A 167 7.91 11.81 21.05
N LYS A 168 7.91 11.13 22.21
CA LYS A 168 8.31 11.73 23.49
C LYS A 168 9.76 12.20 23.47
N GLU A 169 10.68 11.37 22.98
CA GLU A 169 12.10 11.70 22.87
C GLU A 169 12.38 12.91 21.93
N VAL A 170 11.50 13.17 20.97
CA VAL A 170 11.59 14.37 20.11
C VAL A 170 11.08 15.59 20.86
N ASN A 171 9.92 15.49 21.54
CA ASN A 171 9.32 16.61 22.26
C ASN A 171 10.15 17.06 23.48
N GLU A 172 10.88 16.15 24.14
CA GLU A 172 11.78 16.51 25.26
C GLU A 172 13.04 17.26 24.82
N ASN A 173 13.34 17.30 23.54
CA ASN A 173 14.51 17.96 22.97
C ASN A 173 14.16 19.26 22.19
N MET A 174 12.89 19.70 22.20
CA MET A 174 12.44 21.01 21.71
C MET A 174 12.25 21.99 22.86
#